data_57b08370a5fb1855651d6f93a3bdf360
#
_entry.id   57b08370a5fb1855651d6f93a3bdf360
#
_cell.length_a   1.000
_cell.length_b   1.000
_cell.length_c   1.000
_cell.angle_alpha   90.00
_cell.angle_beta   90.00
_cell.angle_gamma   90.00
#
_symmetry.space_group_name_H-M   'P 1'
#
loop_
_entity.id
_entity.type
_entity.pdbx_description
1 polymer ?
#
loop_
_entity_poly.entity_id
_entity_poly.type
_entity_poly.pdbx_seq_one_letter_code
_entity_poly.pdbx_strand_id
1 'polypeptide(L)'
;MSTARKIAIACQGGGIHGAFTCGVLDRILEAADTGAHDFEIVGLSGTSAGALNAFMVWYGMLDAPANRFTAARGAVNRLWDTFQVRKSGESSMNHFAQLLFKLQGAGLNFRSPAPALFHDWLMGALHGWSALENSISPGLDLGEIRPEFYDFQRLLASCAPRFAEIRGVGKTPRLLIGAVEILSGTFEVFDSHDPRTGPDARPISYEAVAASGTLPEIRRAQTIPGLQNEHGQEPLYWDGLFSQNPPVREFVTRAANRDAIPDEIWVIRINPQRRDQEPKLLAEVEDRRNELAGNLSLNQELHFIQKVNGWIGKYPKDRCIQDKKPIAIFAITMAPEKADLDVASKFNRDPAFVAELRAHGAARGAAFLQLWAGAKARRVAARRHPLRAGAPDQRPTEASARQSAALSRLEGEY
;
A
#
# COMPACT_ATOMS: atom_id res chain seq x y z
N MET A 1 33.34 -3.63 -5.06
CA MET A 1 32.13 -4.29 -4.54
C MET A 1 30.94 -3.51 -5.03
N SER A 2 29.96 -4.13 -5.70
CA SER A 2 28.73 -3.43 -6.07
C SER A 2 27.94 -3.20 -4.77
N THR A 3 27.70 -1.96 -4.39
CA THR A 3 26.82 -1.65 -3.26
C THR A 3 25.40 -2.11 -3.62
N ALA A 4 24.71 -2.78 -2.69
CA ALA A 4 23.31 -3.19 -2.86
C ALA A 4 22.43 -2.00 -3.27
N ARG A 5 21.45 -2.22 -4.15
CA ARG A 5 20.51 -1.17 -4.55
C ARG A 5 19.58 -0.85 -3.40
N LYS A 6 19.51 0.42 -3.00
CA LYS A 6 18.54 0.92 -2.03
C LYS A 6 17.19 1.07 -2.68
N ILE A 7 16.21 0.30 -2.22
CA ILE A 7 14.84 0.36 -2.76
C ILE A 7 13.85 0.87 -1.72
N ALA A 8 12.86 1.63 -2.18
CA ALA A 8 11.64 1.89 -1.44
C ALA A 8 10.47 1.16 -2.10
N ILE A 9 9.56 0.60 -1.32
CA ILE A 9 8.38 -0.09 -1.81
C ILE A 9 7.16 0.75 -1.47
N ALA A 10 6.37 1.09 -2.50
CA ALA A 10 5.18 1.93 -2.40
C ALA A 10 3.93 1.08 -2.67
N CYS A 11 3.05 0.95 -1.66
CA CYS A 11 1.90 0.06 -1.66
C CYS A 11 0.61 0.86 -1.85
N GLN A 12 -0.02 0.73 -3.03
CA GLN A 12 -1.30 1.38 -3.33
C GLN A 12 -2.43 0.81 -2.45
N GLY A 13 -3.36 1.68 -2.03
CA GLY A 13 -4.59 1.31 -1.34
C GLY A 13 -5.67 0.80 -2.27
N GLY A 14 -6.61 0.01 -1.74
CA GLY A 14 -7.75 -0.53 -2.48
C GLY A 14 -8.46 -1.70 -1.79
N GLY A 15 -8.65 -1.62 -0.49
CA GLY A 15 -9.43 -2.60 0.29
C GLY A 15 -8.82 -4.00 0.23
N ILE A 16 -9.67 -5.03 0.06
CA ILE A 16 -9.23 -6.44 0.03
C ILE A 16 -8.27 -6.76 -1.12
N HIS A 17 -8.29 -5.97 -2.19
CA HIS A 17 -7.29 -6.12 -3.27
C HIS A 17 -5.84 -5.95 -2.77
N GLY A 18 -5.62 -5.34 -1.59
CA GLY A 18 -4.34 -5.32 -0.90
C GLY A 18 -3.78 -6.71 -0.54
N ALA A 19 -4.56 -7.78 -0.60
CA ALA A 19 -4.08 -9.15 -0.52
C ALA A 19 -3.13 -9.51 -1.69
N PHE A 20 -3.33 -8.92 -2.87
CA PHE A 20 -2.36 -8.96 -3.97
C PHE A 20 -1.01 -8.37 -3.54
N THR A 21 -1.03 -7.20 -2.90
CA THR A 21 0.19 -6.56 -2.38
C THR A 21 0.91 -7.45 -1.38
N CYS A 22 0.19 -8.15 -0.50
CA CYS A 22 0.76 -9.15 0.40
C CYS A 22 1.54 -10.23 -0.36
N GLY A 23 0.95 -10.79 -1.42
CA GLY A 23 1.61 -11.80 -2.25
C GLY A 23 2.88 -11.29 -2.94
N VAL A 24 2.85 -10.06 -3.47
CA VAL A 24 4.03 -9.41 -4.06
C VAL A 24 5.14 -9.22 -3.00
N LEU A 25 4.78 -8.68 -1.83
CA LEU A 25 5.71 -8.43 -0.72
C LEU A 25 6.33 -9.74 -0.22
N ASP A 26 5.53 -10.82 -0.12
CA ASP A 26 6.03 -12.12 0.29
C ASP A 26 7.19 -12.59 -0.61
N ARG A 27 7.08 -12.41 -1.94
CA ARG A 27 8.15 -12.77 -2.89
C ARG A 27 9.36 -11.84 -2.83
N ILE A 28 9.15 -10.55 -2.67
CA ILE A 28 10.25 -9.58 -2.52
C ILE A 28 11.04 -9.86 -1.24
N LEU A 29 10.35 -10.10 -0.13
CA LEU A 29 10.98 -10.40 1.16
C LEU A 29 11.70 -11.75 1.14
N GLU A 30 11.15 -12.77 0.49
CA GLU A 30 11.82 -14.06 0.28
C GLU A 30 13.12 -13.91 -0.51
N ALA A 31 13.10 -13.11 -1.57
CA ALA A 31 14.27 -12.83 -2.38
C ALA A 31 15.34 -12.05 -1.59
N ALA A 32 14.92 -11.16 -0.69
CA ALA A 32 15.82 -10.44 0.20
C ALA A 32 16.43 -11.36 1.28
N ASP A 33 15.63 -12.30 1.81
CA ASP A 33 16.04 -13.25 2.85
C ASP A 33 17.07 -14.25 2.33
N THR A 34 16.84 -14.77 1.14
CA THR A 34 17.74 -15.74 0.49
C THR A 34 19.00 -15.11 -0.10
N GLY A 35 19.07 -13.77 -0.16
CA GLY A 35 20.16 -13.07 -0.85
C GLY A 35 20.19 -13.34 -2.37
N ALA A 36 19.08 -13.83 -2.94
CA ALA A 36 18.97 -14.13 -4.37
C ALA A 36 19.19 -12.88 -5.24
N HIS A 37 18.93 -11.70 -4.66
CA HIS A 37 19.07 -10.41 -5.32
C HIS A 37 19.76 -9.40 -4.41
N ASP A 38 20.64 -8.60 -5.00
CA ASP A 38 21.45 -7.61 -4.30
C ASP A 38 20.70 -6.25 -4.23
N PHE A 39 19.77 -6.16 -3.28
CA PHE A 39 19.07 -4.92 -2.92
C PHE A 39 18.85 -4.81 -1.40
N GLU A 40 18.63 -3.59 -0.95
CA GLU A 40 18.33 -3.24 0.44
C GLU A 40 17.02 -2.45 0.50
N ILE A 41 16.06 -2.89 1.32
CA ILE A 41 14.81 -2.17 1.56
C ILE A 41 15.08 -1.05 2.57
N VAL A 42 15.09 0.21 2.10
CA VAL A 42 15.35 1.40 2.92
C VAL A 42 14.10 2.21 3.20
N GLY A 43 13.00 1.97 2.47
CA GLY A 43 11.74 2.68 2.62
C GLY A 43 10.53 1.83 2.32
N LEU A 44 9.44 2.11 3.02
CA LEU A 44 8.11 1.54 2.82
C LEU A 44 7.10 2.69 2.83
N SER A 45 6.13 2.63 1.97
CA SER A 45 5.06 3.62 1.91
C SER A 45 3.74 2.94 1.61
N GLY A 46 2.64 3.42 2.22
CA GLY A 46 1.34 2.83 2.00
C GLY A 46 0.18 3.76 2.30
N THR A 47 -0.96 3.46 1.69
CA THR A 47 -2.25 4.10 1.96
C THR A 47 -3.32 3.03 2.04
N SER A 48 -4.28 3.16 2.98
CA SER A 48 -5.38 2.20 3.14
C SER A 48 -4.86 0.77 3.39
N ALA A 49 -5.31 -0.22 2.64
CA ALA A 49 -4.78 -1.58 2.68
C ALA A 49 -3.27 -1.63 2.37
N GLY A 50 -2.75 -0.70 1.56
CA GLY A 50 -1.32 -0.53 1.34
C GLY A 50 -0.59 -0.11 2.61
N ALA A 51 -1.21 0.76 3.44
CA ALA A 51 -0.68 1.15 4.74
C ALA A 51 -0.59 -0.04 5.72
N LEU A 52 -1.63 -0.88 5.75
CA LEU A 52 -1.64 -2.11 6.54
C LEU A 52 -0.48 -3.03 6.14
N ASN A 53 -0.29 -3.27 4.84
CA ASN A 53 0.79 -4.09 4.31
C ASN A 53 2.18 -3.50 4.66
N ALA A 54 2.39 -2.21 4.37
CA ALA A 54 3.66 -1.53 4.62
C ALA A 54 4.01 -1.51 6.11
N PHE A 55 3.03 -1.23 6.98
CA PHE A 55 3.20 -1.25 8.43
C PHE A 55 3.59 -2.64 8.93
N MET A 56 2.92 -3.71 8.47
CA MET A 56 3.22 -5.07 8.93
C MET A 56 4.59 -5.55 8.49
N VAL A 57 5.04 -5.19 7.27
CA VAL A 57 6.42 -5.46 6.82
C VAL A 57 7.41 -4.69 7.69
N TRP A 58 7.19 -3.40 7.91
CA TRP A 58 8.02 -2.56 8.75
C TRP A 58 8.10 -3.08 10.19
N TYR A 59 6.95 -3.41 10.79
CA TYR A 59 6.89 -4.01 12.12
C TYR A 59 7.72 -5.29 12.21
N GLY A 60 7.49 -6.25 11.30
CA GLY A 60 8.21 -7.52 11.33
C GLY A 60 9.72 -7.38 11.16
N MET A 61 10.17 -6.43 10.31
CA MET A 61 11.60 -6.15 10.15
C MET A 61 12.25 -5.59 11.41
N LEU A 62 11.51 -4.85 12.24
CA LEU A 62 12.02 -4.26 13.50
C LEU A 62 11.83 -5.19 14.69
N ASP A 63 10.78 -6.01 14.71
CA ASP A 63 10.47 -6.92 15.81
C ASP A 63 11.50 -8.06 15.93
N ALA A 64 12.07 -8.52 14.82
CA ALA A 64 13.09 -9.57 14.80
C ALA A 64 14.26 -9.21 13.87
N PRO A 65 15.17 -8.30 14.26
CA PRO A 65 16.23 -7.78 13.39
C PRO A 65 17.15 -8.86 12.79
N ALA A 66 17.40 -9.94 13.52
CA ALA A 66 18.25 -11.06 13.07
C ALA A 66 17.62 -11.88 11.93
N ASN A 67 16.27 -11.98 11.91
CA ASN A 67 15.48 -12.72 10.92
C ASN A 67 14.41 -11.79 10.28
N ARG A 68 14.81 -10.55 10.01
CA ARG A 68 13.89 -9.45 9.67
C ARG A 68 12.94 -9.74 8.50
N PHE A 69 13.41 -10.41 7.47
CA PHE A 69 12.59 -10.71 6.29
C PHE A 69 11.60 -11.85 6.54
N THR A 70 12.03 -12.93 7.17
CA THR A 70 11.14 -14.02 7.60
C THR A 70 10.07 -13.50 8.56
N ALA A 71 10.43 -12.66 9.55
CA ALA A 71 9.48 -12.05 10.48
C ALA A 71 8.49 -11.10 9.77
N ALA A 72 8.94 -10.30 8.82
CA ALA A 72 8.11 -9.42 8.01
C ALA A 72 7.10 -10.22 7.15
N ARG A 73 7.56 -11.30 6.51
CA ARG A 73 6.68 -12.24 5.77
C ARG A 73 5.61 -12.82 6.71
N GLY A 74 6.02 -13.32 7.87
CA GLY A 74 5.09 -13.84 8.87
C GLY A 74 4.09 -12.80 9.34
N ALA A 75 4.50 -11.56 9.55
CA ALA A 75 3.65 -10.49 10.02
C ALA A 75 2.58 -10.09 8.97
N VAL A 76 2.99 -9.85 7.71
CA VAL A 76 2.04 -9.47 6.67
C VAL A 76 1.07 -10.59 6.32
N ASN A 77 1.51 -11.86 6.33
CA ASN A 77 0.63 -13.01 6.12
C ASN A 77 -0.38 -13.15 7.26
N ARG A 78 0.07 -13.03 8.53
CA ARG A 78 -0.81 -13.07 9.72
C ARG A 78 -1.91 -12.00 9.67
N LEU A 79 -1.60 -10.77 9.17
CA LEU A 79 -2.61 -9.74 8.97
C LEU A 79 -3.76 -10.24 8.09
N TRP A 80 -3.44 -10.75 6.89
CA TRP A 80 -4.45 -11.19 5.93
C TRP A 80 -5.18 -12.44 6.39
N ASP A 81 -4.49 -13.36 7.09
CA ASP A 81 -5.12 -14.52 7.71
C ASP A 81 -6.08 -14.10 8.83
N THR A 82 -5.79 -13.03 9.59
CA THR A 82 -6.69 -12.52 10.63
C THR A 82 -7.83 -11.69 10.04
N PHE A 83 -7.60 -10.96 8.96
CA PHE A 83 -8.56 -10.05 8.36
C PHE A 83 -9.64 -10.75 7.52
N GLN A 84 -9.39 -11.95 7.02
CA GLN A 84 -10.39 -12.75 6.29
C GLN A 84 -11.50 -13.29 7.19
N VAL A 85 -12.62 -13.69 6.59
CA VAL A 85 -13.73 -14.37 7.27
C VAL A 85 -13.25 -15.66 7.94
N ARG A 86 -13.65 -15.86 9.21
CA ARG A 86 -13.36 -17.08 9.99
C ARG A 86 -14.57 -17.64 10.71
N LYS A 87 -15.59 -16.80 10.93
CA LYS A 87 -16.78 -17.13 11.71
C LYS A 87 -18.04 -16.97 10.87
N SER A 88 -19.12 -17.64 11.23
CA SER A 88 -20.38 -17.59 10.48
C SER A 88 -21.00 -16.18 10.43
N GLY A 89 -20.97 -15.44 11.53
CA GLY A 89 -21.45 -14.07 11.57
C GLY A 89 -20.63 -13.12 10.68
N GLU A 90 -19.31 -13.33 10.62
CA GLU A 90 -18.43 -12.59 9.71
C GLU A 90 -18.76 -12.88 8.24
N SER A 91 -19.11 -14.15 7.91
CA SER A 91 -19.54 -14.52 6.56
C SER A 91 -20.83 -13.81 6.18
N SER A 92 -21.81 -13.78 7.07
CA SER A 92 -23.08 -13.09 6.85
C SER A 92 -22.86 -11.57 6.63
N MET A 93 -22.02 -10.96 7.47
CA MET A 93 -21.67 -9.54 7.36
C MET A 93 -20.91 -9.24 6.06
N ASN A 94 -20.00 -10.12 5.66
CA ASN A 94 -19.25 -10.00 4.42
C ASN A 94 -20.17 -10.05 3.19
N HIS A 95 -21.09 -10.99 3.13
CA HIS A 95 -22.08 -11.09 2.06
C HIS A 95 -23.03 -9.88 2.03
N PHE A 96 -23.48 -9.44 3.20
CA PHE A 96 -24.35 -8.26 3.30
C PHE A 96 -23.63 -6.99 2.78
N ALA A 97 -22.39 -6.77 3.17
CA ALA A 97 -21.60 -5.64 2.68
C ALA A 97 -21.44 -5.68 1.15
N GLN A 98 -21.08 -6.83 0.58
CA GLN A 98 -20.96 -6.99 -0.87
C GLN A 98 -22.31 -6.74 -1.58
N LEU A 99 -23.43 -7.23 -1.02
CA LEU A 99 -24.76 -7.01 -1.58
C LEU A 99 -25.09 -5.53 -1.58
N LEU A 100 -24.85 -4.80 -0.49
CA LEU A 100 -25.11 -3.35 -0.42
C LEU A 100 -24.34 -2.59 -1.51
N PHE A 101 -23.04 -2.88 -1.70
CA PHE A 101 -22.24 -2.22 -2.73
C PHE A 101 -22.70 -2.58 -4.15
N LYS A 102 -23.12 -3.83 -4.40
CA LYS A 102 -23.70 -4.24 -5.68
C LYS A 102 -25.03 -3.55 -5.97
N LEU A 103 -25.88 -3.41 -4.95
CA LEU A 103 -27.18 -2.71 -5.10
C LEU A 103 -26.97 -1.20 -5.33
N GLN A 104 -26.02 -0.57 -4.66
CA GLN A 104 -25.62 0.81 -4.93
C GLN A 104 -25.15 0.98 -6.38
N GLY A 105 -24.29 0.07 -6.85
CA GLY A 105 -23.84 0.04 -8.24
C GLY A 105 -24.98 -0.15 -9.25
N ALA A 106 -26.05 -0.86 -8.86
CA ALA A 106 -27.26 -1.00 -9.66
C ALA A 106 -28.21 0.23 -9.60
N GLY A 107 -27.79 1.33 -8.91
CA GLY A 107 -28.58 2.56 -8.84
C GLY A 107 -29.57 2.63 -7.67
N LEU A 108 -29.60 1.60 -6.81
CA LEU A 108 -30.40 1.62 -5.59
C LEU A 108 -29.64 2.37 -4.50
N ASN A 109 -30.07 3.57 -4.18
CA ASN A 109 -29.38 4.44 -3.24
C ASN A 109 -29.70 4.06 -1.79
N PHE A 110 -28.86 3.19 -1.21
CA PHE A 110 -28.91 2.81 0.22
C PHE A 110 -27.92 3.61 1.09
N ARG A 111 -27.37 4.70 0.55
CA ARG A 111 -26.47 5.53 1.35
C ARG A 111 -27.24 6.12 2.53
N SER A 112 -26.75 5.88 3.75
CA SER A 112 -27.28 6.55 4.93
C SER A 112 -27.10 8.06 4.77
N PRO A 113 -28.14 8.88 5.04
CA PRO A 113 -27.99 10.32 5.07
C PRO A 113 -27.04 10.81 6.18
N ALA A 114 -26.73 9.95 7.15
CA ALA A 114 -25.81 10.21 8.25
C ALA A 114 -24.87 9.01 8.45
N PRO A 115 -23.83 8.81 7.60
CA PRO A 115 -22.95 7.65 7.66
C PRO A 115 -22.29 7.44 9.03
N ALA A 116 -21.93 8.52 9.72
CA ALA A 116 -21.33 8.45 11.05
C ALA A 116 -22.30 7.89 12.10
N LEU A 117 -23.58 8.29 12.07
CA LEU A 117 -24.62 7.75 12.97
C LEU A 117 -24.95 6.30 12.64
N PHE A 118 -24.99 5.95 11.36
CA PHE A 118 -25.17 4.57 10.93
C PHE A 118 -24.00 3.68 11.39
N HIS A 119 -22.78 4.17 11.27
CA HIS A 119 -21.60 3.49 11.82
C HIS A 119 -21.73 3.27 13.33
N ASP A 120 -22.07 4.30 14.11
CA ASP A 120 -22.22 4.22 15.56
C ASP A 120 -23.32 3.22 15.95
N TRP A 121 -24.46 3.25 15.24
CA TRP A 121 -25.54 2.28 15.40
C TRP A 121 -25.08 0.85 15.07
N LEU A 122 -24.38 0.66 13.96
CA LEU A 122 -23.87 -0.65 13.57
C LEU A 122 -22.87 -1.20 14.59
N MET A 123 -21.96 -0.36 15.07
CA MET A 123 -20.97 -0.74 16.08
C MET A 123 -21.65 -1.07 17.40
N GLY A 124 -22.65 -0.28 17.80
CA GLY A 124 -23.48 -0.57 18.96
C GLY A 124 -24.25 -1.88 18.84
N ALA A 125 -24.82 -2.15 17.68
CA ALA A 125 -25.51 -3.40 17.39
C ALA A 125 -24.55 -4.61 17.42
N LEU A 126 -23.35 -4.50 16.85
CA LEU A 126 -22.34 -5.56 16.87
C LEU A 126 -21.84 -5.86 18.30
N HIS A 127 -21.61 -4.81 19.11
CA HIS A 127 -21.27 -5.00 20.53
C HIS A 127 -22.43 -5.59 21.35
N GLY A 128 -23.65 -5.10 21.10
CA GLY A 128 -24.86 -5.63 21.74
C GLY A 128 -25.15 -7.08 21.35
N TRP A 129 -24.89 -7.43 20.07
CA TRP A 129 -25.06 -8.78 19.57
C TRP A 129 -24.11 -9.77 20.25
N SER A 130 -22.84 -9.43 20.37
CA SER A 130 -21.85 -10.26 21.07
C SER A 130 -22.15 -10.41 22.57
N ALA A 131 -22.69 -9.38 23.20
CA ALA A 131 -23.14 -9.43 24.61
C ALA A 131 -24.39 -10.31 24.77
N LEU A 132 -25.33 -10.26 23.83
CA LEU A 132 -26.56 -11.06 23.83
C LEU A 132 -26.26 -12.55 23.60
N GLU A 133 -25.35 -12.87 22.68
CA GLU A 133 -24.90 -14.22 22.39
C GLU A 133 -24.30 -14.89 23.63
N ASN A 134 -23.44 -14.18 24.36
CA ASN A 134 -22.85 -14.67 25.61
C ASN A 134 -23.88 -14.85 26.74
N SER A 135 -25.05 -14.17 26.65
CA SER A 135 -26.07 -14.16 27.71
C SER A 135 -27.20 -15.17 27.47
N ILE A 136 -27.52 -15.51 26.20
CA ILE A 136 -28.76 -16.28 25.88
C ILE A 136 -28.51 -17.76 25.68
N SER A 137 -27.36 -18.20 25.17
CA SER A 137 -27.06 -19.64 25.07
C SER A 137 -25.60 -19.93 24.71
N PRO A 138 -24.84 -20.61 25.55
CA PRO A 138 -23.48 -21.08 25.21
C PRO A 138 -23.41 -22.13 24.11
N GLY A 139 -24.48 -22.38 23.38
CA GLY A 139 -24.55 -23.42 22.35
C GLY A 139 -25.31 -23.02 21.09
N LEU A 140 -25.84 -21.81 20.99
CA LEU A 140 -26.49 -21.31 19.78
C LEU A 140 -25.46 -20.44 19.03
N ASP A 141 -24.94 -20.93 17.93
CA ASP A 141 -24.07 -20.14 17.04
C ASP A 141 -24.93 -19.11 16.27
N LEU A 142 -25.15 -17.94 16.90
CA LEU A 142 -25.87 -16.80 16.31
C LEU A 142 -25.00 -16.00 15.32
N GLY A 143 -23.78 -16.49 15.03
CA GLY A 143 -22.89 -15.86 14.10
C GLY A 143 -21.89 -14.91 14.76
N GLU A 144 -20.95 -15.47 15.52
CA GLU A 144 -19.85 -14.73 16.16
C GLU A 144 -19.09 -13.86 15.17
N ILE A 145 -18.81 -12.63 15.57
CA ILE A 145 -17.98 -11.66 14.84
C ILE A 145 -16.84 -11.23 15.73
N ARG A 146 -15.61 -11.50 15.30
CA ARG A 146 -14.40 -11.10 16.06
C ARG A 146 -14.23 -9.59 16.03
N PRO A 147 -13.80 -8.94 17.12
CA PRO A 147 -13.49 -7.52 17.14
C PRO A 147 -12.47 -7.11 16.06
N GLU A 148 -11.46 -7.93 15.78
CA GLU A 148 -10.44 -7.69 14.74
C GLU A 148 -11.05 -7.65 13.33
N PHE A 149 -12.24 -8.19 13.13
CA PHE A 149 -12.93 -8.18 11.85
C PHE A 149 -13.45 -6.78 11.48
N TYR A 150 -13.86 -5.96 12.44
CA TYR A 150 -14.45 -4.65 12.20
C TYR A 150 -13.64 -3.46 12.76
N ASP A 151 -12.68 -3.71 13.67
CA ASP A 151 -11.86 -2.67 14.31
C ASP A 151 -10.39 -2.80 13.86
N PHE A 152 -9.93 -1.82 13.08
CA PHE A 152 -8.56 -1.85 12.55
C PHE A 152 -7.49 -1.70 13.64
N GLN A 153 -7.76 -0.96 14.71
CA GLN A 153 -6.79 -0.82 15.79
C GLN A 153 -6.62 -2.15 16.53
N ARG A 154 -7.72 -2.86 16.80
CA ARG A 154 -7.67 -4.21 17.39
C ARG A 154 -7.00 -5.22 16.46
N LEU A 155 -7.29 -5.16 15.16
CA LEU A 155 -6.62 -5.99 14.17
C LEU A 155 -5.10 -5.76 14.21
N LEU A 156 -4.65 -4.51 14.20
CA LEU A 156 -3.24 -4.17 14.23
C LEU A 156 -2.59 -4.58 15.55
N ALA A 157 -3.26 -4.34 16.69
CA ALA A 157 -2.77 -4.73 18.01
C ALA A 157 -2.63 -6.25 18.14
N SER A 158 -3.56 -7.03 17.58
CA SER A 158 -3.46 -8.50 17.58
C SER A 158 -2.35 -9.01 16.67
N CYS A 159 -2.10 -8.36 15.54
CA CYS A 159 -1.08 -8.77 14.57
C CYS A 159 0.33 -8.23 14.88
N ALA A 160 0.44 -7.12 15.61
CA ALA A 160 1.68 -6.44 15.94
C ALA A 160 1.77 -6.10 17.46
N PRO A 161 1.61 -7.08 18.39
CA PRO A 161 1.42 -6.83 19.82
C PRO A 161 2.59 -6.11 20.51
N ARG A 162 3.82 -6.24 19.98
CA ARG A 162 5.02 -5.62 20.54
C ARG A 162 5.36 -4.26 19.93
N PHE A 163 4.43 -3.68 19.16
CA PHE A 163 4.70 -2.41 18.46
C PHE A 163 5.09 -1.27 19.43
N ALA A 164 4.45 -1.19 20.59
CA ALA A 164 4.77 -0.17 21.59
C ALA A 164 6.22 -0.22 22.10
N GLU A 165 6.84 -1.43 22.09
CA GLU A 165 8.21 -1.66 22.54
C GLU A 165 9.23 -1.28 21.46
N ILE A 166 8.89 -1.45 20.20
CA ILE A 166 9.82 -1.29 19.07
C ILE A 166 9.69 0.03 18.32
N ARG A 167 8.59 0.76 18.52
CA ARG A 167 8.38 2.07 17.89
C ARG A 167 9.49 3.04 18.28
N GLY A 168 9.92 3.85 17.33
CA GLY A 168 10.92 4.90 17.59
C GLY A 168 11.32 5.60 16.31
N VAL A 169 11.71 6.85 16.45
CA VAL A 169 12.14 7.70 15.33
C VAL A 169 13.48 7.20 14.78
N GLY A 170 13.65 7.29 13.47
CA GLY A 170 14.93 7.04 12.78
C GLY A 170 15.26 5.58 12.50
N LYS A 171 14.35 4.62 12.77
CA LYS A 171 14.60 3.20 12.47
C LYS A 171 14.43 2.90 10.97
N THR A 172 15.37 2.16 10.41
CA THR A 172 15.34 1.72 9.00
C THR A 172 14.66 0.35 8.89
N PRO A 173 13.78 0.16 7.89
CA PRO A 173 13.40 1.08 6.80
C PRO A 173 12.51 2.24 7.30
N ARG A 174 12.51 3.37 6.57
CA ARG A 174 11.56 4.46 6.81
C ARG A 174 10.17 4.02 6.40
N LEU A 175 9.16 4.32 7.22
CA LEU A 175 7.77 4.06 6.90
C LEU A 175 6.99 5.38 6.74
N LEU A 176 6.25 5.49 5.64
CA LEU A 176 5.36 6.61 5.32
C LEU A 176 3.92 6.10 5.17
N ILE A 177 2.98 6.73 5.88
CA ILE A 177 1.54 6.40 5.81
C ILE A 177 0.76 7.65 5.42
N GLY A 178 -0.03 7.56 4.35
CA GLY A 178 -0.84 8.67 3.84
C GLY A 178 -2.26 8.67 4.42
N ALA A 179 -2.75 9.86 4.81
CA ALA A 179 -4.13 10.12 5.18
C ALA A 179 -4.55 11.51 4.70
N VAL A 180 -5.82 11.88 4.88
CA VAL A 180 -6.29 13.25 4.65
C VAL A 180 -6.92 13.81 5.92
N GLU A 181 -6.53 15.02 6.33
CA GLU A 181 -7.20 15.77 7.39
C GLU A 181 -8.39 16.50 6.75
N ILE A 182 -9.61 16.19 7.23
CA ILE A 182 -10.83 16.56 6.50
C ILE A 182 -11.35 17.96 6.82
N LEU A 183 -10.94 18.56 7.91
CA LEU A 183 -11.41 19.90 8.29
C LEU A 183 -10.61 20.98 7.56
N SER A 184 -9.30 20.80 7.44
CA SER A 184 -8.41 21.70 6.69
C SER A 184 -8.30 21.35 5.21
N GLY A 185 -8.63 20.11 4.82
CA GLY A 185 -8.45 19.59 3.46
C GLY A 185 -6.99 19.34 3.09
N THR A 186 -6.11 19.19 4.08
CA THR A 186 -4.68 18.93 3.86
C THR A 186 -4.38 17.45 3.81
N PHE A 187 -3.44 17.07 2.94
CA PHE A 187 -2.89 15.71 3.00
C PHE A 187 -1.96 15.59 4.21
N GLU A 188 -2.02 14.43 4.88
CA GLU A 188 -1.17 14.15 6.04
C GLU A 188 -0.30 12.92 5.76
N VAL A 189 0.98 13.00 6.15
CA VAL A 189 1.91 11.88 6.07
C VAL A 189 2.49 11.60 7.45
N PHE A 190 2.11 10.46 8.01
CA PHE A 190 2.73 9.90 9.21
C PHE A 190 4.05 9.24 8.83
N ASP A 191 5.09 9.48 9.61
CA ASP A 191 6.47 9.22 9.22
C ASP A 191 7.26 8.65 10.40
N SER A 192 7.86 7.48 10.22
CA SER A 192 8.71 6.86 11.25
C SER A 192 9.98 7.65 11.55
N HIS A 193 10.33 8.64 10.71
CA HIS A 193 11.48 9.51 10.83
C HIS A 193 11.08 10.97 11.07
N ASP A 194 9.85 11.21 11.53
CA ASP A 194 9.40 12.58 11.82
C ASP A 194 10.22 13.18 12.98
N PRO A 195 10.98 14.26 12.74
CA PRO A 195 11.76 14.90 13.78
C PRO A 195 10.94 15.79 14.71
N ARG A 196 9.68 16.08 14.37
CA ARG A 196 8.78 16.92 15.16
C ARG A 196 8.35 16.20 16.45
N THR A 197 8.03 16.96 17.47
CA THR A 197 7.57 16.46 18.76
C THR A 197 6.28 17.19 19.19
N GLY A 198 5.59 16.64 20.17
CA GLY A 198 4.33 17.23 20.67
C GLY A 198 3.19 17.14 19.64
N PRO A 199 2.24 18.09 19.67
CA PRO A 199 1.02 18.01 18.85
C PRO A 199 1.24 18.14 17.34
N ASP A 200 2.39 18.65 16.92
CA ASP A 200 2.75 18.78 15.50
C ASP A 200 3.42 17.52 14.93
N ALA A 201 3.82 16.60 15.79
CA ALA A 201 4.42 15.33 15.35
C ALA A 201 3.40 14.45 14.64
N ARG A 202 3.86 13.71 13.66
CA ARG A 202 3.05 12.73 12.91
C ARG A 202 3.72 11.35 12.94
N PRO A 203 3.87 10.76 14.14
CA PRO A 203 4.53 9.47 14.30
C PRO A 203 3.64 8.34 13.77
N ILE A 204 4.27 7.20 13.51
CA ILE A 204 3.55 5.97 13.22
C ILE A 204 2.86 5.48 14.52
N SER A 205 1.57 5.20 14.44
CA SER A 205 0.76 4.59 15.50
C SER A 205 -0.32 3.69 14.88
N TYR A 206 -1.02 2.90 15.69
CA TYR A 206 -2.17 2.12 15.20
C TYR A 206 -3.28 3.04 14.69
N GLU A 207 -3.50 4.17 15.38
CA GLU A 207 -4.48 5.18 14.99
C GLU A 207 -4.12 5.80 13.63
N ALA A 208 -2.82 6.09 13.39
CA ALA A 208 -2.35 6.63 12.11
C ALA A 208 -2.57 5.64 10.95
N VAL A 209 -2.28 4.35 11.17
CA VAL A 209 -2.55 3.31 10.17
C VAL A 209 -4.05 3.10 9.96
N ALA A 210 -4.85 3.13 11.04
CA ALA A 210 -6.31 3.05 10.96
C ALA A 210 -6.93 4.26 10.24
N ALA A 211 -6.41 5.48 10.49
CA ALA A 211 -6.81 6.70 9.79
C ALA A 211 -6.65 6.57 8.28
N SER A 212 -5.51 6.00 7.84
CA SER A 212 -5.24 5.73 6.43
C SER A 212 -6.24 4.77 5.75
N GLY A 213 -6.95 3.95 6.51
CA GLY A 213 -7.97 3.01 6.00
C GLY A 213 -9.41 3.42 6.35
N THR A 214 -9.65 4.66 6.78
CA THR A 214 -10.97 5.13 7.20
C THR A 214 -11.76 5.70 6.02
N LEU A 215 -12.57 4.85 5.38
CA LEU A 215 -13.47 5.25 4.30
C LEU A 215 -14.73 5.94 4.86
N PRO A 216 -15.09 7.14 4.38
CA PRO A 216 -16.18 7.94 4.93
C PRO A 216 -17.56 7.30 4.78
N GLU A 217 -17.74 6.40 3.80
CA GLU A 217 -19.02 5.73 3.54
C GLU A 217 -19.38 4.69 4.60
N ILE A 218 -18.36 4.15 5.30
CA ILE A 218 -18.53 3.01 6.20
C ILE A 218 -17.94 3.22 7.61
N ARG A 219 -17.16 4.29 7.80
CA ARG A 219 -16.49 4.54 9.09
C ARG A 219 -16.59 6.01 9.48
N ARG A 220 -16.63 6.25 10.78
CA ARG A 220 -16.40 7.57 11.35
C ARG A 220 -14.98 8.04 11.07
N ALA A 221 -14.79 9.36 10.92
CA ALA A 221 -13.46 9.95 10.86
C ALA A 221 -12.61 9.54 12.08
N GLN A 222 -11.36 9.18 11.84
CA GLN A 222 -10.44 8.75 12.88
C GLN A 222 -9.81 9.97 13.53
N THR A 223 -9.80 10.03 14.87
CA THR A 223 -8.98 10.96 15.65
C THR A 223 -7.69 10.27 16.11
N ILE A 224 -6.67 11.09 16.37
CA ILE A 224 -5.40 10.61 16.94
C ILE A 224 -5.12 11.48 18.17
N PRO A 225 -5.25 10.94 19.39
CA PRO A 225 -5.10 11.70 20.61
C PRO A 225 -3.75 12.42 20.71
N GLY A 226 -3.79 13.68 21.14
CA GLY A 226 -2.58 14.50 21.34
C GLY A 226 -2.04 15.18 20.10
N LEU A 227 -2.63 14.95 18.91
CA LEU A 227 -2.31 15.73 17.72
C LEU A 227 -3.21 16.97 17.59
N GLN A 228 -2.68 17.99 16.92
CA GLN A 228 -3.41 19.20 16.57
C GLN A 228 -3.20 19.54 15.10
N ASN A 229 -4.22 20.13 14.46
CA ASN A 229 -4.10 20.73 13.13
C ASN A 229 -3.52 22.16 13.25
N GLU A 230 -3.35 22.83 12.12
CA GLU A 230 -2.82 24.22 12.07
C GLU A 230 -3.67 25.25 12.81
N HIS A 231 -4.92 24.91 13.19
CA HIS A 231 -5.84 25.74 13.97
C HIS A 231 -5.90 25.35 15.45
N GLY A 232 -5.03 24.44 15.91
CA GLY A 232 -5.00 23.96 17.29
C GLY A 232 -6.16 23.04 17.67
N GLN A 233 -6.91 22.51 16.70
CA GLN A 233 -8.02 21.59 16.90
C GLN A 233 -7.56 20.14 16.79
N GLU A 234 -8.26 19.20 17.42
CA GLU A 234 -8.05 17.78 17.21
C GLU A 234 -8.38 17.40 15.75
N PRO A 235 -7.41 16.86 14.99
CA PRO A 235 -7.63 16.58 13.58
C PRO A 235 -8.52 15.36 13.36
N LEU A 236 -9.30 15.39 12.28
CA LEU A 236 -10.17 14.32 11.84
C LEU A 236 -9.65 13.76 10.51
N TYR A 237 -9.41 12.46 10.47
CA TYR A 237 -8.77 11.81 9.31
C TYR A 237 -9.71 10.86 8.58
N TRP A 238 -9.60 10.89 7.24
CA TRP A 238 -10.10 9.87 6.32
C TRP A 238 -8.95 9.21 5.56
N ASP A 239 -9.33 8.17 4.80
CA ASP A 239 -8.42 7.40 3.93
C ASP A 239 -7.60 8.32 3.02
N GLY A 240 -6.31 8.03 2.93
CA GLY A 240 -5.39 8.75 2.05
C GLY A 240 -5.64 8.55 0.55
N LEU A 241 -6.62 7.73 0.16
CA LEU A 241 -7.09 7.59 -1.22
C LEU A 241 -7.38 8.95 -1.87
N PHE A 242 -7.89 9.90 -1.09
CA PHE A 242 -8.25 11.24 -1.56
C PHE A 242 -7.05 12.21 -1.64
N SER A 243 -5.89 11.84 -1.11
CA SER A 243 -4.70 12.71 -1.04
C SER A 243 -3.48 12.12 -1.71
N GLN A 244 -2.87 11.10 -1.12
CA GLN A 244 -1.66 10.43 -1.60
C GLN A 244 -1.82 8.91 -1.49
N ASN A 245 -1.81 8.20 -2.61
CA ASN A 245 -2.10 6.76 -2.64
C ASN A 245 -1.02 5.94 -3.38
N PRO A 246 0.14 5.70 -2.75
CA PRO A 246 0.66 6.19 -1.47
C PRO A 246 1.56 7.42 -1.58
N PRO A 247 2.00 8.06 -0.44
CA PRO A 247 3.00 9.11 -0.45
C PRO A 247 4.37 8.55 -0.85
N VAL A 248 5.01 9.15 -1.85
CA VAL A 248 6.37 8.73 -2.30
C VAL A 248 7.35 9.88 -2.44
N ARG A 249 6.89 11.12 -2.65
CA ARG A 249 7.76 12.28 -2.80
C ARG A 249 8.56 12.58 -1.53
N GLU A 250 8.05 12.18 -0.36
CA GLU A 250 8.70 12.35 0.93
C GLU A 250 10.01 11.56 1.04
N PHE A 251 10.19 10.51 0.25
CA PHE A 251 11.49 9.84 0.13
C PHE A 251 12.59 10.75 -0.46
N VAL A 252 12.20 11.81 -1.16
CA VAL A 252 13.12 12.83 -1.69
C VAL A 252 13.12 14.08 -0.84
N THR A 253 11.93 14.62 -0.52
CA THR A 253 11.78 15.94 0.11
C THR A 253 12.18 15.94 1.58
N ARG A 254 11.95 14.83 2.29
CA ARG A 254 12.28 14.67 3.72
C ARG A 254 13.51 13.78 3.96
N ALA A 255 14.28 13.46 2.91
CA ALA A 255 15.52 12.71 3.09
C ALA A 255 16.56 13.57 3.82
N ALA A 256 17.18 13.01 4.85
CA ALA A 256 18.20 13.71 5.64
C ALA A 256 19.44 14.08 4.81
N ASN A 257 19.78 13.26 3.83
CA ASN A 257 20.90 13.45 2.92
C ASN A 257 20.71 12.61 1.66
N ARG A 258 21.62 12.76 0.68
CA ARG A 258 21.60 12.04 -0.59
C ARG A 258 21.61 10.52 -0.44
N ASP A 259 22.29 10.00 0.55
CA ASP A 259 22.41 8.55 0.78
C ASP A 259 21.17 7.94 1.39
N ALA A 260 20.32 8.74 2.03
CA ALA A 260 19.02 8.34 2.55
C ALA A 260 17.95 8.24 1.44
N ILE A 261 18.18 8.84 0.27
CA ILE A 261 17.27 8.72 -0.87
C ILE A 261 17.40 7.31 -1.47
N PRO A 262 16.30 6.59 -1.78
CA PRO A 262 16.37 5.31 -2.47
C PRO A 262 16.92 5.44 -3.90
N ASP A 263 17.54 4.40 -4.43
CA ASP A 263 17.95 4.33 -5.85
C ASP A 263 16.76 4.00 -6.75
N GLU A 264 15.80 3.26 -6.19
CA GLU A 264 14.63 2.77 -6.92
C GLU A 264 13.38 2.86 -6.04
N ILE A 265 12.23 3.14 -6.65
CA ILE A 265 10.91 3.02 -6.03
C ILE A 265 10.16 1.92 -6.79
N TRP A 266 9.76 0.86 -6.07
CA TRP A 266 8.94 -0.23 -6.58
C TRP A 266 7.50 0.01 -6.15
N VAL A 267 6.64 0.35 -7.11
CA VAL A 267 5.24 0.69 -6.86
C VAL A 267 4.37 -0.54 -7.11
N ILE A 268 3.68 -1.01 -6.09
CA ILE A 268 2.69 -2.07 -6.20
C ILE A 268 1.33 -1.43 -6.47
N ARG A 269 0.81 -1.60 -7.70
CA ARG A 269 -0.46 -1.04 -8.16
C ARG A 269 -1.54 -2.10 -8.17
N ILE A 270 -2.66 -1.79 -7.59
CA ILE A 270 -3.83 -2.66 -7.53
C ILE A 270 -5.02 -2.14 -8.35
N ASN A 271 -5.12 -0.83 -8.56
CA ASN A 271 -6.18 -0.27 -9.39
C ASN A 271 -5.75 -0.24 -10.86
N PRO A 272 -6.64 -0.66 -11.81
CA PRO A 272 -6.36 -0.56 -13.24
C PRO A 272 -6.09 0.90 -13.65
N GLN A 273 -4.97 1.12 -14.32
CA GLN A 273 -4.62 2.46 -14.80
C GLN A 273 -5.48 2.85 -16.02
N ARG A 274 -5.72 1.89 -16.90
CA ARG A 274 -6.40 2.07 -18.17
C ARG A 274 -7.66 1.21 -18.24
N ARG A 275 -8.70 1.73 -18.91
CA ARG A 275 -9.86 0.98 -19.39
C ARG A 275 -9.97 1.18 -20.89
N ASP A 276 -10.36 0.15 -21.61
CA ASP A 276 -10.50 0.18 -23.07
C ASP A 276 -11.89 0.66 -23.52
N GLN A 277 -12.87 0.69 -22.61
CA GLN A 277 -14.22 1.12 -22.89
C GLN A 277 -14.68 2.22 -21.94
N GLU A 278 -15.56 3.09 -22.44
CA GLU A 278 -16.24 4.09 -21.65
C GLU A 278 -17.21 3.43 -20.65
N PRO A 279 -17.14 3.75 -19.34
CA PRO A 279 -18.12 3.26 -18.37
C PRO A 279 -19.49 3.89 -18.64
N LYS A 280 -20.52 3.07 -18.83
CA LYS A 280 -21.88 3.49 -19.17
C LYS A 280 -22.90 3.22 -18.08
N LEU A 281 -22.69 2.17 -17.30
CA LEU A 281 -23.55 1.84 -16.16
C LEU A 281 -23.09 2.62 -14.92
N LEU A 282 -24.00 2.94 -14.02
CA LEU A 282 -23.68 3.67 -12.79
C LEU A 282 -22.58 2.97 -11.98
N ALA A 283 -22.65 1.65 -11.86
CA ALA A 283 -21.61 0.85 -11.21
C ALA A 283 -20.23 1.03 -11.85
N GLU A 284 -20.16 0.97 -13.17
CA GLU A 284 -18.91 1.16 -13.92
C GLU A 284 -18.34 2.57 -13.75
N VAL A 285 -19.23 3.59 -13.69
CA VAL A 285 -18.85 4.99 -13.45
C VAL A 285 -18.32 5.16 -12.04
N GLU A 286 -18.98 4.59 -11.03
CA GLU A 286 -18.51 4.64 -9.63
C GLU A 286 -17.20 3.89 -9.45
N ASP A 287 -17.02 2.72 -10.05
CA ASP A 287 -15.76 1.98 -10.08
C ASP A 287 -14.64 2.83 -10.67
N ARG A 288 -14.92 3.44 -11.84
CA ARG A 288 -13.91 4.28 -12.50
C ARG A 288 -13.55 5.52 -11.70
N ARG A 289 -14.50 6.17 -11.05
CA ARG A 289 -14.24 7.30 -10.16
C ARG A 289 -13.31 6.90 -8.99
N ASN A 290 -13.57 5.75 -8.40
CA ASN A 290 -12.74 5.22 -7.31
C ASN A 290 -11.31 4.88 -7.78
N GLU A 291 -11.17 4.24 -8.94
CA GLU A 291 -9.86 3.97 -9.56
C GLU A 291 -9.10 5.26 -9.87
N LEU A 292 -9.79 6.25 -10.46
CA LEU A 292 -9.18 7.53 -10.81
C LEU A 292 -8.72 8.29 -9.56
N ALA A 293 -9.52 8.30 -8.48
CA ALA A 293 -9.13 8.96 -7.24
C ALA A 293 -7.79 8.42 -6.72
N GLY A 294 -7.63 7.09 -6.65
CA GLY A 294 -6.38 6.47 -6.20
C GLY A 294 -5.23 6.58 -7.20
N ASN A 295 -5.51 6.50 -8.50
CA ASN A 295 -4.47 6.51 -9.52
C ASN A 295 -3.92 7.90 -9.80
N LEU A 296 -4.77 8.94 -9.84
CA LEU A 296 -4.34 10.30 -10.15
C LEU A 296 -3.43 10.86 -9.07
N SER A 297 -3.75 10.61 -7.78
CA SER A 297 -2.89 11.02 -6.69
C SER A 297 -1.51 10.35 -6.76
N LEU A 298 -1.46 9.04 -7.01
CA LEU A 298 -0.20 8.32 -7.21
C LEU A 298 0.58 8.86 -8.43
N ASN A 299 -0.10 9.08 -9.55
CA ASN A 299 0.56 9.59 -10.76
C ASN A 299 1.18 10.98 -10.53
N GLN A 300 0.54 11.85 -9.74
CA GLN A 300 1.11 13.15 -9.36
C GLN A 300 2.38 12.98 -8.52
N GLU A 301 2.38 12.06 -7.56
CA GLU A 301 3.56 11.72 -6.77
C GLU A 301 4.73 11.24 -7.65
N LEU A 302 4.46 10.31 -8.56
CA LEU A 302 5.47 9.76 -9.48
C LEU A 302 5.96 10.80 -10.48
N HIS A 303 5.05 11.65 -10.99
CA HIS A 303 5.42 12.76 -11.87
C HIS A 303 6.36 13.74 -11.19
N PHE A 304 6.15 14.04 -9.90
CA PHE A 304 7.08 14.85 -9.12
C PHE A 304 8.49 14.26 -9.13
N ILE A 305 8.63 12.95 -8.85
CA ILE A 305 9.93 12.24 -8.88
C ILE A 305 10.60 12.37 -10.27
N GLN A 306 9.82 12.16 -11.33
CA GLN A 306 10.32 12.30 -12.71
C GLN A 306 10.80 13.73 -13.01
N LYS A 307 10.09 14.76 -12.53
CA LYS A 307 10.51 16.16 -12.66
C LYS A 307 11.83 16.42 -11.94
N VAL A 308 11.97 15.93 -10.71
CA VAL A 308 13.22 16.02 -9.94
C VAL A 308 14.36 15.33 -10.69
N ASN A 309 14.14 14.13 -11.22
CA ASN A 309 15.13 13.42 -12.05
C ASN A 309 15.56 14.26 -13.27
N GLY A 310 14.59 14.89 -13.95
CA GLY A 310 14.87 15.79 -15.08
C GLY A 310 15.70 17.00 -14.68
N TRP A 311 15.43 17.62 -13.52
CA TRP A 311 16.21 18.76 -13.03
C TRP A 311 17.64 18.34 -12.65
N ILE A 312 17.82 17.19 -11.99
CA ILE A 312 19.15 16.66 -11.67
C ILE A 312 19.98 16.46 -12.96
N GLY A 313 19.35 15.91 -14.01
CA GLY A 313 20.01 15.74 -15.30
C GLY A 313 20.36 17.05 -16.00
N LYS A 314 19.48 18.06 -15.92
CA LYS A 314 19.64 19.34 -16.60
C LYS A 314 20.57 20.32 -15.84
N TYR A 315 20.52 20.29 -14.50
CA TYR A 315 21.21 21.25 -13.64
C TYR A 315 22.07 20.58 -12.56
N PRO A 316 23.02 19.70 -12.93
CA PRO A 316 23.71 18.82 -11.95
C PRO A 316 24.59 19.57 -10.93
N LYS A 317 24.89 20.85 -11.17
CA LYS A 317 25.70 21.70 -10.27
C LYS A 317 24.87 22.70 -9.46
N ASP A 318 23.55 22.68 -9.62
CA ASP A 318 22.67 23.58 -8.88
C ASP A 318 22.62 23.19 -7.40
N ARG A 319 22.77 24.18 -6.50
CA ARG A 319 22.82 23.97 -5.05
C ARG A 319 21.51 23.40 -4.48
N CYS A 320 20.38 23.72 -5.13
CA CYS A 320 19.06 23.25 -4.67
C CYS A 320 18.81 21.75 -4.92
N ILE A 321 19.59 21.12 -5.83
CA ILE A 321 19.40 19.73 -6.23
C ILE A 321 20.65 18.85 -6.13
N GLN A 322 21.81 19.44 -5.80
CA GLN A 322 23.06 18.69 -5.69
C GLN A 322 23.06 17.60 -4.60
N ASP A 323 22.23 17.77 -3.58
CA ASP A 323 21.98 16.81 -2.50
C ASP A 323 20.96 15.71 -2.89
N LYS A 324 20.39 15.77 -4.10
CA LYS A 324 19.45 14.80 -4.62
C LYS A 324 20.15 13.81 -5.57
N LYS A 325 19.56 12.64 -5.75
CA LYS A 325 19.97 11.67 -6.76
C LYS A 325 18.76 11.19 -7.56
N PRO A 326 18.95 10.77 -8.83
CA PRO A 326 17.86 10.26 -9.64
C PRO A 326 17.37 8.91 -9.08
N ILE A 327 16.05 8.72 -9.14
CA ILE A 327 15.35 7.53 -8.67
C ILE A 327 14.71 6.84 -9.87
N ALA A 328 15.01 5.57 -10.09
CA ALA A 328 14.28 4.76 -11.05
C ALA A 328 12.94 4.30 -10.45
N ILE A 329 11.88 4.29 -11.26
CA ILE A 329 10.54 3.89 -10.84
C ILE A 329 10.16 2.63 -11.61
N PHE A 330 9.66 1.62 -10.89
CA PHE A 330 9.16 0.37 -11.45
C PHE A 330 7.76 0.08 -10.90
N ALA A 331 6.86 -0.43 -11.74
CA ALA A 331 5.52 -0.82 -11.33
C ALA A 331 5.35 -2.34 -11.34
N ILE A 332 4.66 -2.86 -10.31
CA ILE A 332 4.19 -4.24 -10.22
C ILE A 332 2.66 -4.15 -10.18
N THR A 333 2.00 -4.44 -11.29
CA THR A 333 0.57 -4.21 -11.48
C THR A 333 -0.25 -5.49 -11.31
N MET A 334 -1.43 -5.36 -10.72
CA MET A 334 -2.41 -6.45 -10.61
C MET A 334 -3.10 -6.70 -11.96
N ALA A 335 -3.44 -5.63 -12.69
CA ALA A 335 -3.97 -5.71 -14.05
C ALA A 335 -2.92 -6.25 -15.06
N PRO A 336 -3.34 -6.76 -16.24
CA PRO A 336 -4.72 -6.74 -16.77
C PRO A 336 -5.61 -7.92 -16.32
N GLU A 337 -5.06 -8.98 -15.76
CA GLU A 337 -5.76 -10.25 -15.52
C GLU A 337 -6.93 -10.12 -14.50
N LYS A 338 -6.93 -9.04 -13.72
CA LYS A 338 -7.94 -8.71 -12.70
C LYS A 338 -8.56 -7.33 -12.93
N ALA A 339 -8.60 -6.86 -14.18
CA ALA A 339 -9.12 -5.52 -14.52
C ALA A 339 -10.65 -5.39 -14.36
N ASP A 340 -11.38 -6.50 -14.33
CA ASP A 340 -12.83 -6.60 -14.19
C ASP A 340 -13.33 -6.71 -12.73
N LEU A 341 -12.43 -6.66 -11.75
CA LEU A 341 -12.84 -6.58 -10.34
C LEU A 341 -13.50 -5.23 -10.04
N ASP A 342 -14.71 -5.30 -9.46
CA ASP A 342 -15.53 -4.15 -9.11
C ASP A 342 -15.25 -3.57 -7.71
N VAL A 343 -15.92 -2.46 -7.35
CA VAL A 343 -15.80 -1.87 -5.99
C VAL A 343 -16.32 -2.84 -4.93
N ALA A 344 -17.36 -3.62 -5.20
CA ALA A 344 -17.90 -4.56 -4.23
C ALA A 344 -16.86 -5.64 -3.85
N SER A 345 -16.02 -6.05 -4.79
CA SER A 345 -14.94 -7.03 -4.54
C SER A 345 -13.87 -6.49 -3.59
N LYS A 346 -13.70 -5.15 -3.46
CA LYS A 346 -12.80 -4.52 -2.47
C LYS A 346 -13.24 -4.76 -1.02
N PHE A 347 -14.47 -5.25 -0.81
CA PHE A 347 -15.01 -5.61 0.51
C PHE A 347 -15.15 -7.13 0.68
N ASN A 348 -14.77 -7.92 -0.33
CA ASN A 348 -14.89 -9.37 -0.28
C ASN A 348 -13.75 -10.02 0.52
N ARG A 349 -14.03 -10.37 1.78
CA ARG A 349 -13.10 -11.02 2.71
C ARG A 349 -13.17 -12.54 2.69
N ASP A 350 -13.80 -13.12 1.66
CA ASP A 350 -13.83 -14.58 1.50
C ASP A 350 -12.42 -15.17 1.46
N PRO A 351 -12.13 -16.24 2.22
CA PRO A 351 -10.79 -16.82 2.29
C PRO A 351 -10.26 -17.29 0.94
N ALA A 352 -11.10 -17.85 0.07
CA ALA A 352 -10.68 -18.31 -1.25
C ALA A 352 -10.31 -17.12 -2.15
N PHE A 353 -11.09 -16.04 -2.10
CA PHE A 353 -10.79 -14.83 -2.86
C PHE A 353 -9.49 -14.15 -2.38
N VAL A 354 -9.28 -14.06 -1.05
CA VAL A 354 -8.03 -13.54 -0.47
C VAL A 354 -6.83 -14.41 -0.89
N ALA A 355 -6.97 -15.73 -0.86
CA ALA A 355 -5.91 -16.66 -1.27
C ALA A 355 -5.59 -16.52 -2.78
N GLU A 356 -6.61 -16.36 -3.62
CA GLU A 356 -6.44 -16.13 -5.06
C GLU A 356 -5.65 -14.85 -5.34
N LEU A 357 -6.00 -13.73 -4.70
CA LEU A 357 -5.28 -12.47 -4.84
C LEU A 357 -3.82 -12.56 -4.36
N ARG A 358 -3.57 -13.25 -3.24
CA ARG A 358 -2.20 -13.50 -2.74
C ARG A 358 -1.39 -14.34 -3.72
N ALA A 359 -1.96 -15.40 -4.28
CA ALA A 359 -1.29 -16.24 -5.26
C ALA A 359 -0.96 -15.46 -6.54
N HIS A 360 -1.92 -14.64 -7.03
CA HIS A 360 -1.68 -13.76 -8.17
C HIS A 360 -0.56 -12.76 -7.89
N GLY A 361 -0.57 -12.10 -6.71
CA GLY A 361 0.49 -11.20 -6.27
C GLY A 361 1.86 -11.87 -6.21
N ALA A 362 1.94 -13.09 -5.67
CA ALA A 362 3.16 -13.86 -5.61
C ALA A 362 3.72 -14.16 -7.04
N ALA A 363 2.86 -14.54 -7.96
CA ALA A 363 3.25 -14.78 -9.36
C ALA A 363 3.80 -13.51 -10.04
N ARG A 364 3.12 -12.35 -9.84
CA ARG A 364 3.55 -11.06 -10.40
C ARG A 364 4.86 -10.58 -9.76
N GLY A 365 5.04 -10.75 -8.45
CA GLY A 365 6.28 -10.44 -7.73
C GLY A 365 7.46 -11.28 -8.22
N ALA A 366 7.27 -12.59 -8.43
CA ALA A 366 8.30 -13.47 -8.97
C ALA A 366 8.70 -13.07 -10.41
N ALA A 367 7.72 -12.80 -11.29
CA ALA A 367 7.97 -12.35 -12.65
C ALA A 367 8.73 -11.01 -12.68
N PHE A 368 8.36 -10.06 -11.83
CA PHE A 368 9.07 -8.78 -11.69
C PHE A 368 10.53 -8.98 -11.28
N LEU A 369 10.81 -9.78 -10.27
CA LEU A 369 12.17 -10.04 -9.79
C LEU A 369 13.05 -10.68 -10.86
N GLN A 370 12.51 -11.62 -11.67
CA GLN A 370 13.23 -12.21 -12.80
C GLN A 370 13.61 -11.16 -13.86
N LEU A 371 12.67 -10.28 -14.24
CA LEU A 371 12.91 -9.20 -15.21
C LEU A 371 13.93 -8.19 -14.66
N TRP A 372 13.81 -7.81 -13.40
CA TRP A 372 14.71 -6.87 -12.74
C TRP A 372 16.15 -7.40 -12.67
N ALA A 373 16.33 -8.67 -12.27
CA ALA A 373 17.64 -9.34 -12.24
C ALA A 373 18.28 -9.40 -13.64
N GLY A 374 17.52 -9.75 -14.67
CA GLY A 374 17.98 -9.79 -16.05
C GLY A 374 18.42 -8.42 -16.59
N ALA A 375 17.73 -7.35 -16.20
CA ALA A 375 18.11 -5.97 -16.53
C ALA A 375 19.42 -5.55 -15.85
N LYS A 376 19.57 -5.89 -14.56
CA LYS A 376 20.79 -5.61 -13.80
C LYS A 376 22.00 -6.32 -14.42
N ALA A 377 21.89 -7.59 -14.79
CA ALA A 377 22.95 -8.35 -15.42
C ALA A 377 23.43 -7.70 -16.73
N ARG A 378 22.50 -7.23 -17.57
CA ARG A 378 22.83 -6.54 -18.84
C ARG A 378 23.53 -5.19 -18.60
N ARG A 379 23.08 -4.39 -17.63
CA ARG A 379 23.72 -3.10 -17.26
C ARG A 379 25.17 -3.34 -16.77
N VAL A 380 25.41 -4.40 -16.03
CA VAL A 380 26.77 -4.79 -15.56
C VAL A 380 27.64 -5.25 -16.73
N ALA A 381 27.10 -6.08 -17.63
CA ALA A 381 27.81 -6.55 -18.83
C ALA A 381 28.19 -5.38 -19.77
N ALA A 382 27.25 -4.45 -20.01
CA ALA A 382 27.50 -3.25 -20.82
C ALA A 382 28.58 -2.33 -20.22
N ARG A 383 28.70 -2.24 -18.90
CA ARG A 383 29.77 -1.47 -18.22
C ARG A 383 31.14 -2.17 -18.28
N ARG A 384 31.18 -3.51 -18.33
CA ARG A 384 32.42 -4.30 -18.41
C ARG A 384 32.97 -4.37 -19.82
N HIS A 385 32.15 -4.22 -20.84
CA HIS A 385 32.53 -4.16 -22.23
C HIS A 385 32.05 -2.86 -22.88
N PRO A 386 32.69 -1.70 -22.59
CA PRO A 386 32.44 -0.50 -23.36
C PRO A 386 32.76 -0.83 -24.81
N LEU A 387 31.79 -0.59 -25.71
CA LEU A 387 31.80 -0.90 -27.13
C LEU A 387 33.20 -0.80 -27.74
N ARG A 388 33.74 -1.90 -28.27
CA ARG A 388 34.75 -1.84 -29.32
C ARG A 388 34.05 -1.16 -30.50
N ALA A 389 34.39 0.08 -30.78
CA ALA A 389 34.00 0.74 -32.01
C ALA A 389 34.46 -0.14 -33.19
N GLY A 390 33.51 -0.77 -33.89
CA GLY A 390 33.81 -1.52 -35.11
C GLY A 390 33.27 -2.94 -35.24
N ALA A 391 32.34 -3.41 -34.42
CA ALA A 391 31.66 -4.69 -34.66
C ALA A 391 30.36 -4.47 -35.47
N PRO A 392 30.10 -5.28 -36.55
CA PRO A 392 28.87 -5.17 -37.33
C PRO A 392 27.64 -5.49 -36.50
N ASP A 393 26.60 -4.73 -36.77
CA ASP A 393 25.23 -4.75 -36.24
C ASP A 393 24.68 -6.17 -36.02
N GLN A 394 24.83 -6.69 -34.78
CA GLN A 394 24.07 -7.85 -34.35
C GLN A 394 22.71 -7.32 -33.88
N ARG A 395 21.70 -7.43 -34.75
CA ARG A 395 20.31 -7.20 -34.38
C ARG A 395 19.99 -7.95 -33.09
N PRO A 396 19.34 -7.31 -32.09
CA PRO A 396 18.99 -7.99 -30.86
C PRO A 396 18.10 -9.18 -31.18
N THR A 397 18.36 -10.33 -30.53
CA THR A 397 17.48 -11.49 -30.68
C THR A 397 16.06 -11.12 -30.29
N GLU A 398 15.04 -11.72 -30.92
CA GLU A 398 13.63 -11.45 -30.63
C GLU A 398 13.33 -11.58 -29.13
N ALA A 399 13.94 -12.51 -28.41
CA ALA A 399 13.82 -12.68 -26.97
C ALA A 399 14.39 -11.48 -26.20
N SER A 400 15.53 -10.92 -26.65
CA SER A 400 16.14 -9.71 -26.05
C SER A 400 15.31 -8.45 -26.31
N ALA A 401 14.70 -8.35 -27.51
CA ALA A 401 13.83 -7.23 -27.87
C ALA A 401 12.50 -7.29 -27.09
N ARG A 402 11.88 -8.47 -26.94
CA ARG A 402 10.66 -8.68 -26.14
C ARG A 402 10.89 -8.35 -24.65
N GLN A 403 12.03 -8.74 -24.12
CA GLN A 403 12.37 -8.50 -22.72
C GLN A 403 12.76 -7.03 -22.44
N SER A 404 13.38 -6.34 -23.42
CA SER A 404 13.64 -4.90 -23.36
C SER A 404 12.33 -4.10 -23.45
N ALA A 405 11.40 -4.52 -24.32
CA ALA A 405 10.07 -3.93 -24.42
C ALA A 405 9.23 -4.17 -23.15
N ALA A 406 9.37 -5.34 -22.49
CA ALA A 406 8.71 -5.60 -21.21
C ALA A 406 9.25 -4.71 -20.09
N LEU A 407 10.55 -4.46 -20.05
CA LEU A 407 11.16 -3.52 -19.09
C LEU A 407 10.77 -2.07 -19.36
N SER A 408 10.76 -1.66 -20.63
CA SER A 408 10.28 -0.32 -21.03
C SER A 408 8.80 -0.14 -20.70
N ARG A 409 7.99 -1.21 -20.73
CA ARG A 409 6.60 -1.19 -20.25
C ARG A 409 6.53 -1.03 -18.73
N LEU A 410 7.39 -1.71 -17.96
CA LEU A 410 7.46 -1.54 -16.49
C LEU A 410 7.97 -0.14 -16.10
N GLU A 411 8.82 0.49 -16.93
CA GLU A 411 9.31 1.86 -16.75
C GLU A 411 8.35 2.93 -17.32
N GLY A 412 7.43 2.57 -18.22
CA GLY A 412 6.62 3.50 -19.03
C GLY A 412 5.11 3.46 -18.81
N GLU A 413 4.59 2.68 -17.88
CA GLU A 413 3.15 2.61 -17.56
C GLU A 413 2.68 3.72 -16.60
N TYR A 414 3.20 4.96 -16.76
CA TYR A 414 2.83 6.11 -15.94
C TYR A 414 2.05 7.16 -16.73
#